data_5668ec9136b742c1e705e3a8caec27e0
#
_entry.id   5668ec9136b742c1e705e3a8caec27e0
#
_cell.length_a   1.000
_cell.length_b   1.000
_cell.length_c   1.000
_cell.angle_alpha   90.00
_cell.angle_beta   90.00
_cell.angle_gamma   90.00
#
_symmetry.space_group_name_H-M   'P 1'
#
loop_
_entity.id
_entity.type
_entity.pdbx_description
1 polymer ?
#
loop_
_entity_poly.entity_id
_entity_poly.type
_entity_poly.pdbx_seq_one_letter_code
_entity_poly.pdbx_strand_id
1 'polypeptide(L)'
;MNVDILTLGCSKNLVDSERLLHQFEAHGFTTYHNPEQTHGGIAVVNTCGFIAAAKEESINVILELCQQKEAGNLKQVYVMGCLSERYMSELQEEIPQVDKFYGKFDWNQLLKELSQRYDFRSANERQITTPPHYAYLKIAEGCDRKCAYCAIPLITGRHISRPIEDIIAEVRTLVNQGVKEFQIIEQELTYY
;
A
#
# COMPACT_ATOMS: atom_id res chain seq x y z
N MET A 1 -15.71 10.80 6.19
CA MET A 1 -15.27 11.03 4.80
C MET A 1 -14.86 9.68 4.22
N ASN A 2 -15.21 9.40 2.96
CA ASN A 2 -14.92 8.12 2.31
C ASN A 2 -13.48 8.11 1.76
N VAL A 3 -12.80 6.97 1.91
CA VAL A 3 -11.48 6.70 1.36
C VAL A 3 -11.50 5.38 0.61
N ASP A 4 -11.30 5.44 -0.69
CA ASP A 4 -11.17 4.28 -1.58
C ASP A 4 -9.69 3.93 -1.71
N ILE A 5 -9.27 2.72 -1.35
CA ILE A 5 -7.90 2.25 -1.48
C ILE A 5 -7.83 1.20 -2.58
N LEU A 6 -7.16 1.54 -3.67
CA LEU A 6 -6.93 0.65 -4.80
C LEU A 6 -5.54 0.04 -4.67
N THR A 7 -5.48 -1.28 -4.58
CA THR A 7 -4.24 -2.02 -4.41
C THR A 7 -3.88 -2.75 -5.69
N LEU A 8 -2.75 -2.37 -6.27
CA LEU A 8 -2.22 -2.97 -7.49
C LEU A 8 -0.95 -3.76 -7.20
N GLY A 9 -0.74 -4.82 -7.95
CA GLY A 9 0.49 -5.60 -7.91
C GLY A 9 0.47 -6.80 -6.97
N CYS A 10 1.34 -6.84 -5.96
CA CYS A 10 1.65 -8.08 -5.24
C CYS A 10 1.09 -8.11 -3.80
N SER A 11 1.19 -9.30 -3.17
CA SER A 11 0.78 -9.51 -1.78
C SER A 11 1.46 -8.59 -0.75
N LYS A 12 2.68 -8.07 -1.06
CA LYS A 12 3.33 -7.08 -0.18
C LYS A 12 2.61 -5.74 -0.19
N ASN A 13 2.17 -5.28 -1.38
CA ASN A 13 1.34 -4.09 -1.49
C ASN A 13 -0.02 -4.28 -0.79
N LEU A 14 -0.59 -5.49 -0.86
CA LEU A 14 -1.83 -5.80 -0.16
C LEU A 14 -1.69 -5.62 1.34
N VAL A 15 -0.64 -6.17 1.96
CA VAL A 15 -0.37 -5.99 3.39
C VAL A 15 -0.22 -4.51 3.76
N ASP A 16 0.45 -3.72 2.91
CA ASP A 16 0.61 -2.28 3.14
C ASP A 16 -0.74 -1.54 3.04
N SER A 17 -1.59 -1.91 2.09
CA SER A 17 -2.95 -1.36 1.97
C SER A 17 -3.86 -1.77 3.12
N GLU A 18 -3.79 -3.01 3.61
CA GLU A 18 -4.56 -3.48 4.77
C GLU A 18 -4.21 -2.71 6.06
N ARG A 19 -2.93 -2.35 6.24
CA ARG A 19 -2.51 -1.45 7.32
C ARG A 19 -3.07 -0.04 7.14
N LEU A 20 -3.02 0.46 5.93
CA LEU A 20 -3.55 1.79 5.61
C LEU A 20 -5.07 1.87 5.83
N LEU A 21 -5.83 0.84 5.41
CA LEU A 21 -7.26 0.71 5.68
C LEU A 21 -7.55 0.81 7.18
N HIS A 22 -6.87 0.00 7.99
CA HIS A 22 -7.04 0.01 9.44
C HIS A 22 -6.74 1.40 10.06
N GLN A 23 -5.66 2.04 9.63
CA GLN A 23 -5.29 3.37 10.11
C GLN A 23 -6.34 4.43 9.75
N PHE A 24 -6.88 4.42 8.55
CA PHE A 24 -7.94 5.34 8.18
C PHE A 24 -9.21 5.12 8.99
N GLU A 25 -9.63 3.86 9.21
CA GLU A 25 -10.78 3.54 10.05
C GLU A 25 -10.60 4.00 11.50
N ALA A 26 -9.41 3.76 12.08
CA ALA A 26 -9.07 4.22 13.43
C ALA A 26 -9.15 5.74 13.58
N HIS A 27 -9.05 6.49 12.48
CA HIS A 27 -9.18 7.94 12.44
C HIS A 27 -10.57 8.43 12.00
N GLY A 28 -11.56 7.54 11.92
CA GLY A 28 -12.95 7.90 11.66
C GLY A 28 -13.31 8.08 10.17
N PHE A 29 -12.48 7.59 9.26
CA PHE A 29 -12.83 7.50 7.85
C PHE A 29 -13.63 6.22 7.59
N THR A 30 -14.48 6.25 6.58
CA THR A 30 -15.12 5.05 6.02
C THR A 30 -14.26 4.56 4.87
N THR A 31 -13.73 3.35 4.95
CA THR A 31 -12.77 2.81 3.98
C THR A 31 -13.41 1.77 3.07
N TYR A 32 -12.93 1.72 1.83
CA TYR A 32 -13.32 0.72 0.84
C TYR A 32 -12.08 0.20 0.14
N HIS A 33 -11.97 -1.11 0.01
CA HIS A 33 -10.83 -1.75 -0.65
C HIS A 33 -11.23 -2.24 -2.04
N ASN A 34 -10.49 -1.80 -3.07
CA ASN A 34 -10.73 -2.14 -4.48
C ASN A 34 -12.21 -2.05 -4.88
N PRO A 35 -12.90 -0.93 -4.63
CA PRO A 35 -14.30 -0.81 -4.99
C PRO A 35 -14.46 -0.77 -6.53
N GLU A 36 -15.57 -1.33 -7.02
CA GLU A 36 -15.91 -1.27 -8.45
C GLU A 36 -16.23 0.16 -8.91
N GLN A 37 -16.74 0.99 -8.00
CA GLN A 37 -17.03 2.40 -8.23
C GLN A 37 -16.56 3.22 -7.05
N THR A 38 -16.04 4.41 -7.31
CA THR A 38 -15.57 5.33 -6.27
C THR A 38 -16.71 5.90 -5.43
N HIS A 39 -16.43 6.19 -4.17
CA HIS A 39 -17.40 6.69 -3.19
C HIS A 39 -17.38 8.22 -3.02
N GLY A 40 -16.78 8.95 -3.96
CA GLY A 40 -16.82 10.41 -4.03
C GLY A 40 -15.95 11.16 -3.02
N GLY A 41 -15.12 10.46 -2.28
CA GLY A 41 -14.20 11.04 -1.31
C GLY A 41 -12.75 11.13 -1.84
N ILE A 42 -11.86 10.47 -1.13
CA ILE A 42 -10.44 10.35 -1.48
C ILE A 42 -10.21 9.00 -2.14
N ALA A 43 -9.42 8.96 -3.21
CA ALA A 43 -8.85 7.73 -3.74
C ALA A 43 -7.34 7.66 -3.45
N VAL A 44 -6.88 6.54 -2.93
CA VAL A 44 -5.45 6.24 -2.70
C VAL A 44 -5.08 5.03 -3.54
N VAL A 45 -4.12 5.20 -4.47
CA VAL A 45 -3.64 4.10 -5.32
C VAL A 45 -2.29 3.62 -4.80
N ASN A 46 -2.24 2.38 -4.35
CA ASN A 46 -1.00 1.68 -3.99
C ASN A 46 -0.49 0.93 -5.22
N THR A 47 0.51 1.51 -5.88
CA THR A 47 0.96 1.15 -7.23
C THR A 47 2.04 0.08 -7.26
N CYS A 48 2.12 -0.63 -8.39
CA CYS A 48 3.20 -1.57 -8.69
C CYS A 48 4.13 -0.99 -9.78
N GLY A 49 5.44 -1.01 -9.52
CA GLY A 49 6.47 -0.48 -10.43
C GLY A 49 7.49 -1.52 -10.93
N PHE A 50 7.22 -2.82 -10.75
CA PHE A 50 8.22 -3.86 -10.98
C PHE A 50 8.29 -4.30 -12.45
N ILE A 51 7.18 -4.75 -13.04
CA ILE A 51 7.10 -5.21 -14.43
C ILE A 51 6.34 -4.22 -15.32
N ALA A 52 6.59 -4.25 -16.62
CA ALA A 52 5.99 -3.29 -17.56
C ALA A 52 4.46 -3.30 -17.51
N ALA A 53 3.82 -4.48 -17.57
CA ALA A 53 2.37 -4.60 -17.53
C ALA A 53 1.76 -4.01 -16.23
N ALA A 54 2.40 -4.24 -15.06
CA ALA A 54 1.91 -3.67 -13.80
C ALA A 54 2.13 -2.15 -13.70
N LYS A 55 3.15 -1.61 -14.36
CA LYS A 55 3.33 -0.15 -14.50
C LYS A 55 2.22 0.45 -15.36
N GLU A 56 1.94 -0.16 -16.50
CA GLU A 56 0.87 0.27 -17.40
C GLU A 56 -0.49 0.23 -16.70
N GLU A 57 -0.82 -0.87 -16.03
CA GLU A 57 -2.02 -0.99 -15.21
C GLU A 57 -2.10 0.14 -14.17
N SER A 58 -1.02 0.39 -13.44
CA SER A 58 -0.98 1.44 -12.42
C SER A 58 -1.23 2.83 -13.02
N ILE A 59 -0.61 3.14 -14.15
CA ILE A 59 -0.80 4.43 -14.83
C ILE A 59 -2.25 4.57 -15.32
N ASN A 60 -2.82 3.52 -15.93
CA ASN A 60 -4.19 3.55 -16.43
C ASN A 60 -5.21 3.81 -15.31
N VAL A 61 -5.05 3.14 -14.16
CA VAL A 61 -5.91 3.36 -12.98
C VAL A 61 -5.77 4.79 -12.46
N ILE A 62 -4.55 5.33 -12.39
CA ILE A 62 -4.34 6.73 -11.96
C ILE A 62 -5.05 7.70 -12.89
N LEU A 63 -4.90 7.52 -14.20
CA LEU A 63 -5.54 8.40 -15.21
C LEU A 63 -7.07 8.32 -15.14
N GLU A 64 -7.63 7.12 -14.95
CA GLU A 64 -9.08 6.94 -14.77
C GLU A 64 -9.60 7.69 -13.54
N LEU A 65 -8.89 7.60 -12.40
CA LEU A 65 -9.27 8.33 -11.19
C LEU A 65 -9.12 9.85 -11.34
N CYS A 66 -8.13 10.31 -12.08
CA CYS A 66 -8.00 11.72 -12.42
C CYS A 66 -9.18 12.23 -13.27
N GLN A 67 -9.63 11.44 -14.25
CA GLN A 67 -10.84 11.76 -15.02
C GLN A 67 -12.10 11.80 -14.14
N GLN A 68 -12.24 10.88 -13.19
CA GLN A 68 -13.36 10.91 -12.24
C GLN A 68 -13.31 12.14 -11.32
N LYS A 69 -12.11 12.57 -10.93
CA LYS A 69 -11.91 13.82 -10.17
C LYS A 69 -12.30 15.05 -11.00
N GLU A 70 -11.89 15.13 -12.26
CA GLU A 70 -12.26 16.22 -13.18
C GLU A 70 -13.78 16.26 -13.44
N ALA A 71 -14.43 15.09 -13.50
CA ALA A 71 -15.88 14.98 -13.61
C ALA A 71 -16.63 15.31 -12.30
N GLY A 72 -15.93 15.58 -11.20
CA GLY A 72 -16.52 15.89 -9.89
C GLY A 72 -17.00 14.68 -9.08
N ASN A 73 -16.69 13.46 -9.54
CA ASN A 73 -17.05 12.22 -8.86
C ASN A 73 -16.09 11.87 -7.72
N LEU A 74 -14.88 12.41 -7.72
CA LEU A 74 -13.87 12.30 -6.67
C LEU A 74 -13.40 13.67 -6.24
N LYS A 75 -13.00 13.82 -4.97
CA LYS A 75 -12.43 15.06 -4.46
C LYS A 75 -10.93 15.12 -4.61
N GLN A 76 -10.24 14.03 -4.27
CA GLN A 76 -8.78 13.97 -4.23
C GLN A 76 -8.27 12.60 -4.68
N VAL A 77 -7.10 12.60 -5.35
CA VAL A 77 -6.39 11.39 -5.79
C VAL A 77 -4.97 11.45 -5.25
N TYR A 78 -4.60 10.42 -4.50
CA TYR A 78 -3.26 10.23 -3.96
C TYR A 78 -2.64 8.96 -4.52
N VAL A 79 -1.36 9.00 -4.80
CA VAL A 79 -0.62 7.87 -5.37
C VAL A 79 0.55 7.51 -4.47
N MET A 80 0.73 6.22 -4.18
CA MET A 80 1.84 5.69 -3.42
C MET A 80 2.31 4.34 -3.97
N GLY A 81 3.34 3.76 -3.39
CA GLY A 81 3.79 2.41 -3.71
C GLY A 81 5.02 2.36 -4.60
N CYS A 82 5.25 1.19 -5.22
CA CYS A 82 6.51 0.89 -5.90
C CYS A 82 6.75 1.74 -7.16
N LEU A 83 5.69 2.06 -7.92
CA LEU A 83 5.81 2.91 -9.11
C LEU A 83 6.16 4.34 -8.70
N SER A 84 5.42 4.87 -7.74
CA SER A 84 5.64 6.22 -7.21
C SER A 84 7.04 6.36 -6.59
N GLU A 85 7.49 5.38 -5.81
CA GLU A 85 8.85 5.37 -5.24
C GLU A 85 9.94 5.51 -6.31
N ARG A 86 9.76 4.82 -7.43
CA ARG A 86 10.79 4.73 -8.47
C ARG A 86 10.78 5.89 -9.46
N TYR A 87 9.61 6.43 -9.78
CA TYR A 87 9.39 7.36 -10.88
C TYR A 87 8.63 8.64 -10.43
N MET A 88 8.84 9.07 -9.19
CA MET A 88 8.08 10.17 -8.60
C MET A 88 8.16 11.46 -9.42
N SER A 89 9.35 11.86 -9.83
CA SER A 89 9.57 13.10 -10.57
C SER A 89 8.87 13.08 -11.92
N GLU A 90 9.02 11.98 -12.66
CA GLU A 90 8.41 11.78 -13.96
C GLU A 90 6.87 11.75 -13.86
N LEU A 91 6.34 11.05 -12.85
CA LEU A 91 4.90 10.98 -12.63
C LEU A 91 4.29 12.34 -12.24
N GLN A 92 5.00 13.15 -11.47
CA GLN A 92 4.55 14.50 -11.12
C GLN A 92 4.50 15.44 -12.32
N GLU A 93 5.44 15.29 -13.24
CA GLU A 93 5.47 16.07 -14.49
C GLU A 93 4.38 15.63 -15.47
N GLU A 94 4.20 14.32 -15.65
CA GLU A 94 3.30 13.73 -16.65
C GLU A 94 1.83 13.69 -16.20
N ILE A 95 1.55 13.58 -14.89
CA ILE A 95 0.19 13.48 -14.33
C ILE A 95 -0.02 14.53 -13.23
N PRO A 96 -0.02 15.82 -13.58
CA PRO A 96 -0.18 16.91 -12.60
C PRO A 96 -1.58 16.97 -11.95
N GLN A 97 -2.56 16.19 -12.42
CA GLN A 97 -3.91 16.09 -11.86
C GLN A 97 -3.95 15.36 -10.53
N VAL A 98 -2.95 14.53 -10.22
CA VAL A 98 -2.80 13.86 -8.92
C VAL A 98 -2.49 14.91 -7.84
N ASP A 99 -3.21 14.88 -6.73
CA ASP A 99 -3.02 15.86 -5.66
C ASP A 99 -1.65 15.71 -5.00
N LYS A 100 -1.20 14.48 -4.78
CA LYS A 100 0.16 14.23 -4.30
C LYS A 100 0.61 12.79 -4.52
N PHE A 101 1.92 12.66 -4.76
CA PHE A 101 2.61 11.38 -4.81
C PHE A 101 3.40 11.16 -3.51
N TYR A 102 3.40 9.92 -3.03
CA TYR A 102 4.15 9.47 -1.86
C TYR A 102 5.03 8.28 -2.25
N GLY A 103 6.17 8.15 -1.59
CA GLY A 103 7.00 6.95 -1.70
C GLY A 103 6.31 5.72 -1.10
N LYS A 104 6.89 4.55 -1.34
CA LYS A 104 6.35 3.28 -0.83
C LYS A 104 6.20 3.25 0.70
N PHE A 105 7.07 3.95 1.42
CA PHE A 105 7.13 3.95 2.88
C PHE A 105 6.56 5.21 3.52
N ASP A 106 6.03 6.14 2.72
CA ASP A 106 5.57 7.45 3.18
C ASP A 106 4.08 7.47 3.58
N TRP A 107 3.44 6.30 3.72
CA TRP A 107 2.04 6.18 4.10
C TRP A 107 1.69 6.87 5.44
N ASN A 108 2.65 7.00 6.36
CA ASN A 108 2.48 7.78 7.58
C ASN A 108 2.41 9.29 7.32
N GLN A 109 3.04 9.80 6.27
CA GLN A 109 2.91 11.19 5.84
C GLN A 109 1.52 11.44 5.24
N LEU A 110 1.04 10.54 4.38
CA LEU A 110 -0.32 10.57 3.84
C LEU A 110 -1.35 10.62 4.98
N LEU A 111 -1.24 9.75 5.96
CA LEU A 111 -2.14 9.74 7.11
C LEU A 111 -2.10 11.02 7.92
N LYS A 112 -0.91 11.55 8.20
CA LYS A 112 -0.74 12.82 8.94
C LYS A 112 -1.37 14.01 8.20
N GLU A 113 -1.27 14.07 6.89
CA GLU A 113 -1.86 15.14 6.10
C GLU A 113 -3.39 15.07 6.07
N LEU A 114 -3.95 13.86 5.97
CA LEU A 114 -5.40 13.67 5.86
C LEU A 114 -6.12 13.65 7.22
N SER A 115 -5.51 13.04 8.24
CA SER A 115 -6.13 12.87 9.56
C SER A 115 -5.53 13.76 10.65
N GLN A 116 -4.41 14.44 10.37
CA GLN A 116 -3.59 15.19 11.32
C GLN A 116 -3.06 14.34 12.50
N ARG A 117 -3.21 13.02 12.43
CA ARG A 117 -2.79 12.06 13.47
C ARG A 117 -2.26 10.80 12.81
N TYR A 118 -1.44 10.09 13.55
CA TYR A 118 -0.97 8.76 13.22
C TYR A 118 -0.87 7.96 14.52
N ASP A 119 -1.51 6.81 14.59
CA ASP A 119 -1.43 5.95 15.76
C ASP A 119 -0.31 4.91 15.62
N PHE A 120 0.83 5.20 16.25
CA PHE A 120 1.96 4.29 16.29
C PHE A 120 1.67 2.97 17.02
N ARG A 121 0.68 2.93 17.92
CA ARG A 121 0.37 1.74 18.71
C ARG A 121 -0.30 0.66 17.86
N SER A 122 -1.07 1.07 16.89
CA SER A 122 -1.75 0.18 15.95
C SER A 122 -1.03 0.06 14.59
N ALA A 123 0.23 0.48 14.49
CA ALA A 123 0.98 0.50 13.23
C ALA A 123 1.11 -0.88 12.57
N ASN A 124 1.08 -1.95 13.35
CA ASN A 124 1.13 -3.32 12.87
C ASN A 124 -0.25 -3.98 12.73
N GLU A 125 -1.32 -3.31 13.18
CA GLU A 125 -2.67 -3.81 13.00
C GLU A 125 -3.15 -3.54 11.58
N ARG A 126 -3.98 -4.43 11.06
CA ARG A 126 -4.48 -4.33 9.70
C ARG A 126 -5.88 -4.94 9.55
N GLN A 127 -6.62 -4.43 8.59
CA GLN A 127 -7.89 -4.97 8.16
C GLN A 127 -7.65 -6.02 7.07
N ILE A 128 -7.92 -7.29 7.38
CA ILE A 128 -7.71 -8.39 6.43
C ILE A 128 -8.72 -8.29 5.29
N THR A 129 -8.22 -8.31 4.06
CA THR A 129 -9.02 -8.27 2.83
C THR A 129 -8.98 -9.59 2.05
N THR A 130 -8.15 -10.53 2.48
CA THR A 130 -8.15 -11.92 2.00
C THR A 130 -9.33 -12.70 2.59
N PRO A 131 -9.68 -13.89 2.04
CA PRO A 131 -10.58 -14.82 2.71
C PRO A 131 -10.17 -15.06 4.18
N PRO A 132 -11.11 -15.16 5.13
CA PRO A 132 -10.83 -15.05 6.57
C PRO A 132 -9.95 -16.17 7.15
N HIS A 133 -9.74 -17.26 6.39
CA HIS A 133 -8.95 -18.39 6.86
C HIS A 133 -7.44 -18.23 6.66
N TYR A 134 -6.99 -17.30 5.81
CA TYR A 134 -5.55 -17.08 5.60
C TYR A 134 -5.18 -15.59 5.54
N ALA A 135 -3.92 -15.30 5.84
CA ALA A 135 -3.34 -13.96 5.68
C ALA A 135 -1.89 -14.03 5.19
N TYR A 136 -1.48 -13.01 4.46
CA TYR A 136 -0.06 -12.81 4.17
C TYR A 136 0.65 -12.27 5.41
N LEU A 137 1.84 -12.78 5.69
CA LEU A 137 2.70 -12.33 6.79
C LEU A 137 4.02 -11.79 6.22
N LYS A 138 4.12 -10.47 6.15
CA LYS A 138 5.31 -9.80 5.65
C LYS A 138 6.35 -9.70 6.76
N ILE A 139 7.49 -10.41 6.63
CA ILE A 139 8.50 -10.53 7.68
C ILE A 139 9.71 -9.62 7.46
N ALA A 140 9.94 -9.13 6.24
CA ALA A 140 11.01 -8.21 5.91
C ALA A 140 10.65 -7.30 4.74
N GLU A 141 11.47 -6.30 4.50
CA GLU A 141 11.44 -5.42 3.33
C GLU A 141 12.85 -5.27 2.75
N GLY A 142 12.90 -4.96 1.45
CA GLY A 142 14.16 -4.73 0.75
C GLY A 142 14.92 -5.99 0.40
N CYS A 143 16.04 -5.82 -0.31
CA CYS A 143 16.90 -6.93 -0.73
C CYS A 143 18.32 -6.45 -1.00
N ASP A 144 19.30 -7.13 -0.43
CA ASP A 144 20.72 -6.82 -0.61
C ASP A 144 21.36 -7.57 -1.79
N ARG A 145 20.58 -8.42 -2.51
CA ARG A 145 21.08 -9.11 -3.70
C ARG A 145 21.26 -8.14 -4.87
N LYS A 146 22.38 -8.27 -5.58
CA LYS A 146 22.77 -7.43 -6.71
C LYS A 146 22.48 -8.11 -8.06
N CYS A 147 21.27 -8.67 -8.22
CA CYS A 147 20.86 -9.28 -9.48
C CYS A 147 20.77 -8.23 -10.57
N ALA A 148 21.47 -8.44 -11.70
CA ALA A 148 21.65 -7.43 -12.76
C ALA A 148 20.35 -6.91 -13.39
N TYR A 149 19.27 -7.68 -13.34
CA TYR A 149 17.97 -7.35 -13.93
C TYR A 149 16.92 -6.89 -12.93
N CYS A 150 17.25 -6.86 -11.62
CA CYS A 150 16.26 -6.66 -10.56
C CYS A 150 16.20 -5.21 -10.09
N ALA A 151 15.02 -4.62 -10.14
CA ALA A 151 14.77 -3.26 -9.67
C ALA A 151 14.45 -3.17 -8.15
N ILE A 152 14.32 -4.28 -7.44
CA ILE A 152 13.93 -4.30 -6.03
C ILE A 152 14.82 -3.40 -5.15
N PRO A 153 16.16 -3.46 -5.22
CA PRO A 153 16.99 -2.59 -4.38
C PRO A 153 16.79 -1.08 -4.64
N LEU A 154 16.35 -0.71 -5.86
CA LEU A 154 16.05 0.68 -6.23
C LEU A 154 14.68 1.14 -5.71
N ILE A 155 13.76 0.22 -5.43
CA ILE A 155 12.39 0.51 -4.99
C ILE A 155 12.26 0.38 -3.47
N THR A 156 12.77 -0.71 -2.90
CA THR A 156 12.57 -1.05 -1.48
C THR A 156 13.82 -0.89 -0.63
N GLY A 157 14.96 -0.57 -1.27
CA GLY A 157 16.23 -0.37 -0.56
C GLY A 157 16.85 -1.67 -0.04
N ARG A 158 17.65 -1.52 1.02
CA ARG A 158 18.35 -2.63 1.67
C ARG A 158 17.41 -3.54 2.43
N HIS A 159 17.82 -4.78 2.62
CA HIS A 159 17.09 -5.74 3.43
C HIS A 159 16.99 -5.28 4.89
N ILE A 160 15.77 -5.29 5.43
CA ILE A 160 15.48 -4.99 6.83
C ILE A 160 14.45 -6.02 7.32
N SER A 161 14.89 -6.93 8.20
CA SER A 161 13.99 -7.87 8.89
C SER A 161 13.15 -7.14 9.93
N ARG A 162 11.88 -7.53 10.04
CA ARG A 162 11.03 -7.07 11.14
C ARG A 162 11.44 -7.76 12.44
N PRO A 163 11.32 -7.08 13.60
CA PRO A 163 11.52 -7.71 14.92
C PRO A 163 10.60 -8.93 15.08
N ILE A 164 11.14 -10.01 15.64
CA ILE A 164 10.38 -11.25 15.86
C ILE A 164 9.17 -11.01 16.76
N GLU A 165 9.31 -10.15 17.75
CA GLU A 165 8.27 -9.75 18.69
C GLU A 165 7.06 -9.13 17.96
N ASP A 166 7.31 -8.25 16.99
CA ASP A 166 6.28 -7.61 16.19
C ASP A 166 5.56 -8.62 15.28
N ILE A 167 6.31 -9.55 14.69
CA ILE A 167 5.74 -10.63 13.86
C ILE A 167 4.85 -11.54 14.71
N ILE A 168 5.32 -11.95 15.88
CA ILE A 168 4.53 -12.80 16.79
C ILE A 168 3.29 -12.07 17.32
N ALA A 169 3.40 -10.78 17.61
CA ALA A 169 2.24 -9.96 18.01
C ALA A 169 1.19 -9.90 16.90
N GLU A 170 1.60 -9.65 15.66
CA GLU A 170 0.72 -9.65 14.49
C GLU A 170 0.06 -11.02 14.29
N VAL A 171 0.83 -12.13 14.35
CA VAL A 171 0.29 -13.49 14.24
C VAL A 171 -0.78 -13.75 15.30
N ARG A 172 -0.54 -13.39 16.56
CA ARG A 172 -1.52 -13.57 17.64
C ARG A 172 -2.82 -12.79 17.39
N THR A 173 -2.70 -11.54 16.92
CA THR A 173 -3.87 -10.72 16.55
C THR A 173 -4.67 -11.39 15.45
N LEU A 174 -4.00 -11.83 14.38
CA LEU A 174 -4.64 -12.48 13.24
C LEU A 174 -5.29 -13.84 13.59
N VAL A 175 -4.64 -14.64 14.43
CA VAL A 175 -5.23 -15.88 14.95
C VAL A 175 -6.51 -15.60 15.75
N ASN A 176 -6.51 -14.57 16.57
CA ASN A 176 -7.71 -14.16 17.32
C ASN A 176 -8.84 -13.68 16.40
N GLN A 177 -8.52 -13.16 15.21
CA GLN A 177 -9.48 -12.81 14.16
C GLN A 177 -9.97 -14.04 13.35
N GLY A 178 -9.41 -15.23 13.59
CA GLY A 178 -9.82 -16.48 12.95
C GLY A 178 -8.92 -16.97 11.82
N VAL A 179 -7.80 -16.31 11.54
CA VAL A 179 -6.81 -16.75 10.55
C VAL A 179 -6.16 -18.06 11.02
N LYS A 180 -6.05 -19.03 10.12
CA LYS A 180 -5.51 -20.38 10.38
C LYS A 180 -4.29 -20.72 9.55
N GLU A 181 -4.07 -19.98 8.45
CA GLU A 181 -2.95 -20.18 7.54
C GLU A 181 -2.21 -18.85 7.31
N PHE A 182 -0.89 -18.88 7.37
CA PHE A 182 -0.05 -17.73 7.08
C PHE A 182 0.83 -18.01 5.87
N GLN A 183 0.73 -17.14 4.86
CA GLN A 183 1.64 -17.12 3.74
C GLN A 183 2.76 -16.11 4.03
N ILE A 184 3.93 -16.63 4.38
CA ILE A 184 5.11 -15.80 4.70
C ILE A 184 5.65 -15.21 3.41
N ILE A 185 5.78 -13.87 3.37
CA ILE A 185 6.21 -13.12 2.18
C ILE A 185 7.31 -12.13 2.49
N GLU A 186 8.28 -12.05 1.58
CA GLU A 186 9.29 -11.00 1.45
C GLU A 186 9.93 -11.04 0.05
N GLN A 187 11.00 -10.27 -0.18
CA GLN A 187 11.74 -10.29 -1.44
C GLN A 187 12.78 -11.43 -1.50
N GLU A 188 13.34 -11.82 -0.36
CA GLU A 188 14.38 -12.85 -0.25
C GLU A 188 14.34 -13.54 1.12
N LEU A 189 13.51 -14.60 1.23
CA LEU A 189 13.23 -15.33 2.48
C LEU A 189 14.46 -15.90 3.18
N THR A 190 15.55 -16.14 2.46
CA THR A 190 16.77 -16.73 3.05
C THR A 190 17.62 -15.71 3.81
N TYR A 191 17.27 -14.43 3.81
CA TYR A 191 17.99 -13.37 4.52
C TYR A 191 17.49 -13.09 5.93
N TYR A 192 16.35 -13.64 6.29
CA TYR A 192 15.75 -13.41 7.61
C TYR A 192 16.60 -14.00 8.73
#